data_3d84a3333fdf95ae8d56211eef0ff95d
#
_entry.id   3d84a3333fdf95ae8d56211eef0ff95d
#
_cell.length_a   1.000
_cell.length_b   1.000
_cell.length_c   1.000
_cell.angle_alpha   90.00
_cell.angle_beta   90.00
_cell.angle_gamma   90.00
#
_symmetry.space_group_name_H-M   'P 1'
#
loop_
_entity.id
_entity.type
_entity.pdbx_description
1 polymer ?
#
loop_
_entity_poly.entity_id
_entity_poly.type
_entity_poly.pdbx_seq_one_letter_code
_entity_poly.pdbx_strand_id
1 'polypeptide(L)'
;MHKIFEYISSWTIERLCSCMLPRKWEVVQIITTVDANTFDNYFTNMRQMLTDPMKVADLILVNRCQPGANKSPWRRQLKAVNPKTNIIFENTDGTSEDGVADEDLPYDMKSAVIEIKDEDIPTFYLDSLDHADRYDRKTVRLVGQAFADRALPKGYYMFGRMAMTCCANDIQPIGWITQGIQKPSTKTYFRLTAQCKAVDAQGEKMLMLQEARAEIVPPPAEEYLNFNA
;
A
#
# COMPACT_ATOMS: atom_id res chain seq x y z
N MET A 1 0.57 28.99 -19.03
CA MET A 1 0.28 27.93 -18.03
C MET A 1 0.96 28.35 -16.75
N HIS A 2 0.23 28.86 -15.75
CA HIS A 2 0.81 29.25 -14.47
C HIS A 2 0.72 28.08 -13.51
N LYS A 3 1.89 27.67 -12.99
CA LYS A 3 1.95 26.66 -11.92
C LYS A 3 1.82 27.43 -10.59
N ILE A 4 0.77 27.16 -9.85
CA ILE A 4 0.61 27.66 -8.48
C ILE A 4 1.09 26.53 -7.56
N PHE A 5 2.17 26.80 -6.82
CA PHE A 5 2.64 25.93 -5.76
C PHE A 5 2.13 26.53 -4.44
N GLU A 6 1.15 25.91 -3.83
CA GLU A 6 0.70 26.26 -2.49
C GLU A 6 0.84 25.06 -1.56
N TYR A 7 1.31 25.33 -0.35
CA TYR A 7 1.32 24.37 0.74
C TYR A 7 -0.09 24.31 1.35
N ILE A 8 -0.82 23.25 1.03
CA ILE A 8 -2.23 23.13 1.43
C ILE A 8 -2.40 21.82 2.20
N SER A 9 -3.09 21.85 3.34
CA SER A 9 -3.48 20.63 4.07
C SER A 9 -4.49 19.81 3.26
N SER A 10 -4.56 18.49 3.48
CA SER A 10 -5.47 17.58 2.75
C SER A 10 -6.93 18.05 2.75
N TRP A 11 -7.39 18.61 3.88
CA TRP A 11 -8.73 19.19 4.01
C TRP A 11 -8.99 20.35 3.05
N THR A 12 -7.97 21.12 2.73
CA THR A 12 -8.05 22.28 1.83
C THR A 12 -8.00 21.87 0.36
N ILE A 13 -7.33 20.73 0.03
CA ILE A 13 -7.25 20.22 -1.36
C ILE A 13 -8.62 19.77 -1.85
N GLU A 14 -9.39 19.02 -1.06
CA GLU A 14 -10.76 18.62 -1.44
C GLU A 14 -11.66 19.85 -1.67
N ARG A 15 -11.54 20.86 -0.83
CA ARG A 15 -12.28 22.12 -0.97
C ARG A 15 -11.84 22.93 -2.18
N LEU A 16 -10.54 22.99 -2.47
CA LEU A 16 -10.02 23.62 -3.68
C LEU A 16 -10.57 22.93 -4.93
N CYS A 17 -10.53 21.61 -4.98
CA CYS A 17 -11.02 20.84 -6.13
C CYS A 17 -12.53 21.00 -6.33
N SER A 18 -13.31 21.16 -5.25
CA SER A 18 -14.77 21.17 -5.33
C SER A 18 -15.40 22.56 -5.45
N CYS A 19 -14.78 23.62 -4.91
CA CYS A 19 -15.44 24.92 -4.74
C CYS A 19 -14.65 26.14 -5.17
N MET A 20 -13.32 26.09 -5.31
CA MET A 20 -12.47 27.26 -5.47
C MET A 20 -11.77 27.38 -6.83
N LEU A 21 -11.75 26.32 -7.61
CA LEU A 21 -11.17 26.38 -8.95
C LEU A 21 -12.10 27.10 -9.94
N PRO A 22 -11.56 27.99 -10.79
CA PRO A 22 -12.32 28.55 -11.89
C PRO A 22 -12.88 27.45 -12.79
N ARG A 23 -14.09 27.64 -13.37
CA ARG A 23 -14.83 26.62 -14.16
C ARG A 23 -14.05 25.94 -15.30
N LYS A 24 -12.92 26.49 -15.71
CA LYS A 24 -12.06 25.97 -16.80
C LYS A 24 -10.75 25.35 -16.29
N TRP A 25 -10.58 25.24 -14.97
CA TRP A 25 -9.39 24.66 -14.37
C TRP A 25 -9.70 23.29 -13.84
N GLU A 26 -8.77 22.37 -14.02
CA GLU A 26 -8.79 21.02 -13.45
C GLU A 26 -7.48 20.74 -12.73
N VAL A 27 -7.53 19.93 -11.67
CA VAL A 27 -6.33 19.44 -11.00
C VAL A 27 -5.77 18.31 -11.85
N VAL A 28 -4.59 18.52 -12.39
CA VAL A 28 -3.90 17.52 -13.21
C VAL A 28 -3.10 16.55 -12.36
N GLN A 29 -2.49 17.04 -11.26
CA GLN A 29 -1.65 16.24 -10.38
C GLN A 29 -1.50 16.91 -9.01
N ILE A 30 -1.54 16.11 -7.96
CA ILE A 30 -1.27 16.52 -6.58
C ILE A 30 0.12 16.00 -6.20
N ILE A 31 1.04 16.91 -5.88
CA ILE A 31 2.40 16.58 -5.50
C ILE A 31 2.65 17.03 -4.06
N THR A 32 3.12 16.11 -3.23
CA THR A 32 3.57 16.41 -1.87
C THR A 32 5.08 16.26 -1.79
N THR A 33 5.75 17.23 -1.15
CA THR A 33 7.19 17.20 -0.94
C THR A 33 7.55 16.88 0.50
N VAL A 34 8.59 16.10 0.69
CA VAL A 34 9.10 15.65 1.99
C VAL A 34 10.61 15.86 2.04
N ASP A 35 11.10 16.45 3.12
CA ASP A 35 12.54 16.59 3.36
C ASP A 35 13.08 15.36 4.08
N ALA A 36 13.98 14.62 3.44
CA ALA A 36 14.61 13.41 3.97
C ALA A 36 15.30 13.64 5.33
N ASN A 37 15.88 14.84 5.55
CA ASN A 37 16.57 15.14 6.81
C ASN A 37 15.64 15.26 8.02
N THR A 38 14.36 15.53 7.79
CA THR A 38 13.38 15.74 8.86
C THR A 38 12.28 14.67 8.89
N PHE A 39 12.23 13.80 7.89
CA PHE A 39 11.17 12.82 7.70
C PHE A 39 10.92 11.98 8.95
N ASP A 40 11.93 11.30 9.48
CA ASP A 40 11.79 10.40 10.62
C ASP A 40 11.29 11.13 11.87
N ASN A 41 11.76 12.37 12.09
CA ASN A 41 11.32 13.19 13.23
C ASN A 41 9.84 13.58 13.09
N TYR A 42 9.42 14.06 11.93
CA TYR A 42 8.03 14.40 11.69
C TYR A 42 7.12 13.18 11.67
N PHE A 43 7.58 12.08 11.09
CA PHE A 43 6.82 10.84 11.03
C PHE A 43 6.58 10.24 12.42
N THR A 44 7.52 10.43 13.35
CA THR A 44 7.40 9.96 14.74
C THR A 44 6.55 10.92 15.59
N ASN A 45 6.80 12.23 15.52
CA ASN A 45 6.27 13.18 16.49
C ASN A 45 5.06 13.98 15.96
N MET A 46 4.92 14.16 14.66
CA MET A 46 3.88 14.99 14.01
C MET A 46 3.23 14.25 12.84
N ARG A 47 3.01 12.98 13.02
CA ARG A 47 2.63 12.03 11.95
C ARG A 47 1.43 12.49 11.15
N GLN A 48 0.34 12.83 11.82
CA GLN A 48 -0.90 13.24 11.15
C GLN A 48 -0.68 14.44 10.23
N MET A 49 0.03 15.46 10.71
CA MET A 49 0.33 16.65 9.92
C MET A 49 1.15 16.31 8.67
N LEU A 50 2.10 15.39 8.79
CA LEU A 50 2.93 14.93 7.66
C LEU A 50 2.15 14.06 6.69
N THR A 51 1.31 13.14 7.19
CA THR A 51 0.65 12.12 6.35
C THR A 51 -0.63 12.60 5.70
N ASP A 52 -1.34 13.58 6.25
CA ASP A 52 -2.59 14.07 5.67
C ASP A 52 -2.45 14.54 4.21
N PRO A 53 -1.44 15.35 3.82
CA PRO A 53 -1.24 15.68 2.40
C PRO A 53 -0.85 14.48 1.54
N MET A 54 -0.17 13.48 2.12
CA MET A 54 0.26 12.29 1.38
C MET A 54 -0.89 11.38 0.98
N LYS A 55 -1.97 11.32 1.76
CA LYS A 55 -3.16 10.48 1.52
C LYS A 55 -3.83 10.78 0.18
N VAL A 56 -3.70 12.00 -0.30
CA VAL A 56 -4.33 12.48 -1.54
C VAL A 56 -3.32 12.79 -2.66
N ALA A 57 -2.02 12.56 -2.41
CA ALA A 57 -0.97 12.84 -3.37
C ALA A 57 -0.90 11.77 -4.46
N ASP A 58 -0.83 12.19 -5.72
CA ASP A 58 -0.49 11.33 -6.85
C ASP A 58 1.02 11.03 -6.88
N LEU A 59 1.82 11.97 -6.36
CA LEU A 59 3.27 11.86 -6.28
C LEU A 59 3.78 12.40 -4.95
N ILE A 60 4.60 11.61 -4.26
CA ILE A 60 5.41 12.06 -3.12
C ILE A 60 6.85 12.19 -3.57
N LEU A 61 7.39 13.41 -3.48
CA LEU A 61 8.79 13.71 -3.77
C LEU A 61 9.56 13.83 -2.46
N VAL A 62 10.40 12.86 -2.14
CA VAL A 62 11.32 12.91 -0.99
C VAL A 62 12.63 13.51 -1.48
N ASN A 63 12.92 14.74 -1.09
CA ASN A 63 14.12 15.45 -1.54
C ASN A 63 15.25 15.40 -0.51
N ARG A 64 16.45 15.86 -0.92
CA ARG A 64 17.68 15.92 -0.10
C ARG A 64 18.13 14.57 0.46
N CYS A 65 17.83 13.51 -0.26
CA CYS A 65 18.30 12.18 0.10
C CYS A 65 19.81 12.06 -0.08
N GLN A 66 20.45 11.25 0.76
CA GLN A 66 21.85 10.90 0.55
C GLN A 66 21.97 9.82 -0.54
N PRO A 67 22.86 10.01 -1.53
CA PRO A 67 23.12 8.99 -2.54
C PRO A 67 23.55 7.66 -1.88
N GLY A 68 23.01 6.53 -2.35
CA GLY A 68 23.35 5.21 -1.84
C GLY A 68 22.74 4.85 -0.47
N ALA A 69 21.98 5.76 0.16
CA ALA A 69 21.25 5.42 1.37
C ALA A 69 20.09 4.44 1.05
N ASN A 70 19.85 3.47 1.95
CA ASN A 70 18.70 2.59 1.83
C ASN A 70 17.40 3.37 2.09
N LYS A 71 16.57 3.53 1.07
CA LYS A 71 15.31 4.27 1.09
C LYS A 71 14.07 3.37 1.25
N SER A 72 14.25 2.04 1.22
CA SER A 72 13.17 1.08 1.30
C SER A 72 12.32 1.21 2.57
N PRO A 73 12.87 1.49 3.78
CA PRO A 73 12.04 1.71 4.96
C PRO A 73 11.10 2.91 4.80
N TRP A 74 11.60 4.04 4.27
CA TRP A 74 10.79 5.21 4.01
C TRP A 74 9.72 4.94 2.94
N ARG A 75 10.12 4.24 1.86
CA ARG A 75 9.16 3.83 0.83
C ARG A 75 8.02 3.01 1.40
N ARG A 76 8.30 2.01 2.25
CA ARG A 76 7.28 1.20 2.93
C ARG A 76 6.32 2.06 3.75
N GLN A 77 6.85 2.98 4.56
CA GLN A 77 6.05 3.89 5.37
C GLN A 77 5.15 4.79 4.51
N LEU A 78 5.67 5.35 3.43
CA LEU A 78 4.93 6.21 2.50
C LEU A 78 3.84 5.44 1.75
N LYS A 79 4.16 4.24 1.24
CA LYS A 79 3.20 3.34 0.59
C LYS A 79 2.12 2.84 1.54
N ALA A 80 2.43 2.63 2.82
CA ALA A 80 1.44 2.29 3.83
C ALA A 80 0.41 3.43 4.02
N VAL A 81 0.82 4.69 3.91
CA VAL A 81 -0.07 5.85 3.98
C VAL A 81 -0.93 5.97 2.72
N ASN A 82 -0.34 5.82 1.54
CA ASN A 82 -1.03 5.90 0.25
C ASN A 82 -0.44 4.88 -0.75
N PRO A 83 -1.05 3.69 -0.85
CA PRO A 83 -0.56 2.62 -1.74
C PRO A 83 -0.52 3.00 -3.23
N LYS A 84 -1.38 3.95 -3.64
CA LYS A 84 -1.52 4.36 -5.05
C LYS A 84 -0.55 5.47 -5.47
N THR A 85 0.10 6.14 -4.52
CA THR A 85 0.99 7.26 -4.83
C THR A 85 2.26 6.77 -5.51
N ASN A 86 2.77 7.54 -6.47
CA ASN A 86 4.13 7.39 -6.95
C ASN A 86 5.11 8.01 -5.95
N ILE A 87 6.27 7.41 -5.77
CA ILE A 87 7.30 7.92 -4.86
C ILE A 87 8.59 8.11 -5.65
N ILE A 88 9.18 9.29 -5.52
CA ILE A 88 10.49 9.61 -6.09
C ILE A 88 11.38 10.14 -4.97
N PHE A 89 12.56 9.58 -4.86
CA PHE A 89 13.62 10.06 -3.98
C PHE A 89 14.63 10.85 -4.81
N GLU A 90 14.78 12.13 -4.50
CA GLU A 90 15.76 13.02 -5.13
C GLU A 90 16.99 13.13 -4.24
N ASN A 91 18.13 12.73 -4.77
CA ASN A 91 19.41 12.77 -4.08
C ASN A 91 20.06 14.15 -4.16
N THR A 92 20.93 14.44 -3.20
CA THR A 92 21.69 15.70 -3.15
C THR A 92 22.66 15.89 -4.31
N ASP A 93 22.98 14.84 -5.05
CA ASP A 93 23.79 14.88 -6.27
C ASP A 93 22.96 15.12 -7.55
N GLY A 94 21.65 15.31 -7.43
CA GLY A 94 20.72 15.55 -8.53
C GLY A 94 20.23 14.27 -9.23
N THR A 95 20.62 13.10 -8.77
CA THR A 95 20.04 11.83 -9.23
C THR A 95 18.69 11.58 -8.57
N SER A 96 17.84 10.78 -9.20
CA SER A 96 16.58 10.37 -8.63
C SER A 96 16.34 8.86 -8.79
N GLU A 97 15.62 8.28 -7.84
CA GLU A 97 15.30 6.86 -7.80
C GLU A 97 13.91 6.65 -7.16
N ASP A 98 13.31 5.50 -7.38
CA ASP A 98 11.99 5.17 -6.82
C ASP A 98 12.08 4.52 -5.42
N GLY A 99 13.30 4.22 -4.95
CA GLY A 99 13.55 3.59 -3.66
C GLY A 99 13.13 2.12 -3.59
N VAL A 100 12.83 1.51 -4.74
CA VAL A 100 12.64 0.07 -4.83
C VAL A 100 14.01 -0.58 -4.77
N ALA A 101 14.28 -1.30 -3.69
CA ALA A 101 15.45 -2.16 -3.61
C ALA A 101 15.00 -3.61 -3.82
N ASP A 102 15.87 -4.42 -4.43
CA ASP A 102 15.74 -5.88 -4.35
C ASP A 102 16.03 -6.29 -2.89
N GLU A 103 15.03 -6.10 -2.02
CA GLU A 103 15.15 -6.53 -0.63
C GLU A 103 15.07 -8.05 -0.56
N ASP A 104 15.87 -8.63 0.32
CA ASP A 104 15.71 -10.02 0.73
C ASP A 104 14.32 -10.16 1.38
N LEU A 105 13.42 -10.82 0.68
CA LEU A 105 12.08 -11.07 1.20
C LEU A 105 12.17 -12.01 2.41
N PRO A 106 11.36 -11.79 3.46
CA PRO A 106 11.43 -12.58 4.69
C PRO A 106 10.89 -14.01 4.53
N TYR A 107 10.44 -14.37 3.35
CA TYR A 107 9.89 -15.69 3.00
C TYR A 107 10.59 -16.29 1.78
N ASP A 108 10.60 -17.63 1.71
CA ASP A 108 11.28 -18.35 0.64
C ASP A 108 10.46 -18.36 -0.66
N MET A 109 10.87 -17.55 -1.62
CA MET A 109 10.27 -17.45 -2.95
C MET A 109 10.44 -18.71 -3.81
N LYS A 110 11.30 -19.67 -3.42
CA LYS A 110 11.54 -20.93 -4.15
C LYS A 110 10.67 -22.06 -3.63
N SER A 111 10.02 -21.90 -2.49
CA SER A 111 9.11 -22.90 -1.92
C SER A 111 7.93 -23.20 -2.85
N ALA A 112 7.47 -24.44 -2.86
CA ALA A 112 6.25 -24.82 -3.60
C ALA A 112 5.00 -24.06 -3.12
N VAL A 113 4.96 -23.74 -1.82
CA VAL A 113 3.98 -22.86 -1.19
C VAL A 113 4.75 -21.84 -0.37
N ILE A 114 4.61 -20.57 -0.68
CA ILE A 114 5.23 -19.46 0.04
C ILE A 114 4.38 -19.20 1.28
N GLU A 115 4.93 -19.51 2.45
CA GLU A 115 4.28 -19.23 3.74
C GLU A 115 4.50 -17.76 4.10
N ILE A 116 3.42 -16.98 4.13
CA ILE A 116 3.42 -15.58 4.55
C ILE A 116 2.91 -15.55 5.99
N LYS A 117 3.81 -15.32 6.93
CA LYS A 117 3.46 -15.18 8.34
C LYS A 117 2.80 -13.82 8.60
N ASP A 118 2.17 -13.66 9.76
CA ASP A 118 1.46 -12.43 10.12
C ASP A 118 2.38 -11.20 10.07
N GLU A 119 3.61 -11.32 10.58
CA GLU A 119 4.63 -10.27 10.52
C GLU A 119 5.08 -9.92 9.10
N ASP A 120 4.97 -10.84 8.16
CA ASP A 120 5.43 -10.69 6.78
C ASP A 120 4.34 -10.15 5.84
N ILE A 121 3.06 -10.15 6.28
CA ILE A 121 1.94 -9.68 5.45
C ILE A 121 2.14 -8.23 4.97
N PRO A 122 2.59 -7.26 5.79
CA PRO A 122 2.84 -5.91 5.31
C PRO A 122 3.88 -5.87 4.19
N THR A 123 4.98 -6.61 4.32
CA THR A 123 6.02 -6.70 3.27
C THR A 123 5.47 -7.35 2.00
N PHE A 124 4.76 -8.47 2.12
CA PHE A 124 4.13 -9.15 0.98
C PHE A 124 3.11 -8.24 0.28
N TYR A 125 2.31 -7.50 1.04
CA TYR A 125 1.33 -6.57 0.47
C TYR A 125 2.02 -5.50 -0.38
N LEU A 126 3.02 -4.81 0.17
CA LEU A 126 3.71 -3.73 -0.52
C LEU A 126 4.53 -4.23 -1.72
N ASP A 127 5.28 -5.33 -1.55
CA ASP A 127 6.04 -5.93 -2.65
C ASP A 127 5.12 -6.41 -3.78
N SER A 128 3.94 -6.95 -3.45
CA SER A 128 2.98 -7.39 -4.46
C SER A 128 2.32 -6.25 -5.25
N LEU A 129 2.28 -5.03 -4.69
CA LEU A 129 1.82 -3.83 -5.41
C LEU A 129 2.87 -3.38 -6.44
N ASP A 130 4.15 -3.41 -6.05
CA ASP A 130 5.24 -2.95 -6.90
C ASP A 130 5.69 -4.04 -7.90
N HIS A 131 5.61 -5.31 -7.53
CA HIS A 131 6.17 -6.46 -8.26
C HIS A 131 5.17 -7.63 -8.39
N ALA A 132 3.95 -7.37 -8.86
CA ALA A 132 2.93 -8.42 -9.03
C ALA A 132 3.43 -9.61 -9.88
N ASP A 133 4.24 -9.35 -10.90
CA ASP A 133 4.81 -10.38 -11.79
C ASP A 133 5.74 -11.36 -11.05
N ARG A 134 6.41 -10.91 -9.98
CA ARG A 134 7.30 -11.75 -9.17
C ARG A 134 6.57 -12.95 -8.57
N TYR A 135 5.28 -12.77 -8.31
CA TYR A 135 4.42 -13.78 -7.69
C TYR A 135 3.57 -14.55 -8.71
N ASP A 136 3.57 -14.18 -9.98
CA ASP A 136 2.73 -14.84 -10.98
C ASP A 136 2.94 -16.35 -10.99
N ARG A 137 1.84 -17.12 -10.95
CA ARG A 137 1.81 -18.60 -10.87
C ARG A 137 2.39 -19.22 -9.59
N LYS A 138 2.81 -18.43 -8.62
CA LYS A 138 3.24 -18.96 -7.33
C LYS A 138 2.04 -19.25 -6.44
N THR A 139 2.21 -20.18 -5.50
CA THR A 139 1.21 -20.47 -4.48
C THR A 139 1.61 -19.83 -3.18
N VAL A 140 0.71 -19.08 -2.56
CA VAL A 140 0.92 -18.44 -1.25
C VAL A 140 -0.03 -19.03 -0.22
N ARG A 141 0.40 -18.98 1.04
CA ARG A 141 -0.42 -19.32 2.19
C ARG A 141 -0.32 -18.23 3.23
N LEU A 142 -1.48 -17.71 3.67
CA LEU A 142 -1.54 -16.64 4.67
C LEU A 142 -2.84 -16.71 5.49
N VAL A 143 -2.87 -16.03 6.63
CA VAL A 143 -4.06 -15.93 7.47
C VAL A 143 -4.70 -14.56 7.32
N GLY A 144 -6.02 -14.55 7.12
CA GLY A 144 -6.77 -13.31 6.94
C GLY A 144 -8.27 -13.48 7.07
N GLN A 145 -8.98 -12.44 6.70
CA GLN A 145 -10.44 -12.36 6.67
C GLN A 145 -10.91 -12.08 5.24
N ALA A 146 -12.15 -12.45 4.93
CA ALA A 146 -12.74 -12.21 3.63
C ALA A 146 -13.75 -11.05 3.74
N PHE A 147 -13.48 -9.96 3.04
CA PHE A 147 -14.31 -8.76 3.00
C PHE A 147 -15.16 -8.76 1.74
N ALA A 148 -16.48 -8.66 1.91
CA ALA A 148 -17.38 -8.48 0.78
C ALA A 148 -17.30 -7.03 0.29
N ASP A 149 -17.07 -6.85 -1.00
CA ASP A 149 -17.13 -5.54 -1.66
C ASP A 149 -18.19 -5.58 -2.77
N ARG A 150 -19.08 -4.60 -2.75
CA ARG A 150 -20.17 -4.47 -3.75
C ARG A 150 -19.66 -4.07 -5.13
N ALA A 151 -18.47 -3.49 -5.20
CA ALA A 151 -17.82 -3.11 -6.47
C ALA A 151 -17.23 -4.33 -7.20
N LEU A 152 -17.00 -5.45 -6.49
CA LEU A 152 -16.45 -6.66 -7.08
C LEU A 152 -17.54 -7.53 -7.70
N PRO A 153 -17.26 -8.23 -8.80
CA PRO A 153 -18.16 -9.20 -9.40
C PRO A 153 -18.53 -10.32 -8.41
N LYS A 154 -19.68 -10.95 -8.62
CA LYS A 154 -20.10 -12.09 -7.80
C LYS A 154 -19.06 -13.20 -7.83
N GLY A 155 -18.68 -13.71 -6.66
CA GLY A 155 -17.65 -14.74 -6.48
C GLY A 155 -16.24 -14.20 -6.25
N TYR A 156 -16.09 -12.86 -6.26
CA TYR A 156 -14.84 -12.20 -5.90
C TYR A 156 -15.00 -11.49 -4.55
N TYR A 157 -13.94 -11.49 -3.78
CA TYR A 157 -13.86 -10.87 -2.46
C TYR A 157 -12.48 -10.26 -2.27
N MET A 158 -12.37 -9.33 -1.37
CA MET A 158 -11.06 -8.90 -0.89
C MET A 158 -10.65 -9.81 0.28
N PHE A 159 -9.52 -10.49 0.18
CA PHE A 159 -8.95 -11.29 1.27
C PHE A 159 -7.72 -10.61 1.83
N GLY A 160 -7.69 -10.43 3.14
CA GLY A 160 -6.59 -9.73 3.79
C GLY A 160 -6.81 -9.54 5.29
N ARG A 161 -6.26 -8.45 5.82
CA ARG A 161 -6.30 -8.11 7.23
C ARG A 161 -6.68 -6.64 7.42
N MET A 162 -7.22 -6.33 8.59
CA MET A 162 -7.29 -4.95 9.03
C MET A 162 -5.90 -4.44 9.38
N ALA A 163 -5.55 -3.26 8.91
CA ALA A 163 -4.25 -2.66 9.14
C ALA A 163 -4.39 -1.25 9.69
N MET A 164 -3.53 -0.92 10.63
CA MET A 164 -3.35 0.42 11.15
C MET A 164 -2.15 1.05 10.44
N THR A 165 -2.40 2.04 9.59
CA THR A 165 -1.36 2.67 8.77
C THR A 165 -0.67 3.82 9.48
N CYS A 166 -1.42 4.68 10.19
CA CYS A 166 -0.82 5.79 10.93
C CYS A 166 -1.32 5.93 12.37
N CYS A 167 -2.57 5.66 12.67
CA CYS A 167 -3.13 5.75 14.03
C CYS A 167 -4.42 4.93 14.14
N ALA A 168 -4.96 4.80 15.36
CA ALA A 168 -6.18 4.02 15.61
C ALA A 168 -7.43 4.50 14.83
N ASN A 169 -7.44 5.73 14.34
CA ASN A 169 -8.53 6.26 13.51
C ASN A 169 -8.39 5.91 12.03
N ASP A 170 -7.29 5.27 11.64
CA ASP A 170 -6.90 5.00 10.26
C ASP A 170 -6.83 3.48 9.98
N ILE A 171 -7.69 2.74 10.66
CA ILE A 171 -7.79 1.29 10.48
C ILE A 171 -8.60 1.02 9.21
N GLN A 172 -7.96 0.34 8.26
CA GLN A 172 -8.58 -0.02 6.99
C GLN A 172 -8.22 -1.44 6.57
N PRO A 173 -9.09 -2.11 5.79
CA PRO A 173 -8.75 -3.41 5.24
C PRO A 173 -7.69 -3.25 4.14
N ILE A 174 -6.66 -4.09 4.19
CA ILE A 174 -5.69 -4.30 3.12
C ILE A 174 -5.78 -5.74 2.65
N GLY A 175 -5.51 -5.99 1.37
CA GLY A 175 -5.55 -7.36 0.85
C GLY A 175 -5.62 -7.41 -0.66
N TRP A 176 -5.96 -8.58 -1.15
CA TRP A 176 -5.96 -8.94 -2.55
C TRP A 176 -7.34 -9.36 -3.01
N ILE A 177 -7.69 -9.04 -4.25
CA ILE A 177 -8.89 -9.60 -4.88
C ILE A 177 -8.71 -11.10 -4.98
N THR A 178 -9.67 -11.83 -4.44
CA THR A 178 -9.59 -13.29 -4.30
C THR A 178 -10.82 -13.95 -4.87
N GLN A 179 -10.61 -15.06 -5.57
CA GLN A 179 -11.66 -15.93 -6.08
C GLN A 179 -11.58 -17.31 -5.40
N GLY A 180 -12.72 -17.95 -5.17
CA GLY A 180 -12.78 -19.32 -4.64
C GLY A 180 -13.25 -19.45 -3.20
N ILE A 181 -13.50 -18.35 -2.48
CA ILE A 181 -14.08 -18.35 -1.14
C ILE A 181 -15.62 -18.40 -1.26
N GLN A 182 -16.25 -19.41 -0.67
CA GLN A 182 -17.70 -19.59 -0.81
C GLN A 182 -18.54 -18.64 0.05
N LYS A 183 -18.03 -18.24 1.21
CA LYS A 183 -18.75 -17.35 2.14
C LYS A 183 -17.80 -16.37 2.79
N PRO A 184 -17.72 -15.13 2.31
CA PRO A 184 -16.91 -14.10 2.96
C PRO A 184 -17.43 -13.82 4.36
N SER A 185 -16.53 -13.66 5.33
CA SER A 185 -16.84 -13.27 6.69
C SER A 185 -15.73 -12.44 7.27
N THR A 186 -16.07 -11.27 7.78
CA THR A 186 -15.16 -10.38 8.50
C THR A 186 -15.00 -10.75 9.98
N LYS A 187 -15.77 -11.75 10.45
CA LYS A 187 -15.71 -12.25 11.84
C LYS A 187 -14.94 -13.56 11.96
N THR A 188 -14.54 -14.15 10.82
CA THR A 188 -13.91 -15.45 10.78
C THR A 188 -12.55 -15.31 10.12
N TYR A 189 -11.53 -15.85 10.76
CA TYR A 189 -10.21 -15.95 10.19
C TYR A 189 -10.05 -17.25 9.42
N PHE A 190 -9.43 -17.14 8.26
CA PHE A 190 -9.15 -18.25 7.38
C PHE A 190 -7.65 -18.35 7.10
N ARG A 191 -7.13 -19.56 7.10
CA ARG A 191 -5.87 -19.87 6.43
C ARG A 191 -6.18 -20.10 4.95
N LEU A 192 -5.74 -19.18 4.13
CA LEU A 192 -5.92 -19.23 2.68
C LEU A 192 -4.68 -19.81 2.02
N THR A 193 -4.87 -20.81 1.16
CA THR A 193 -3.85 -21.24 0.21
C THR A 193 -4.39 -20.96 -1.19
N ALA A 194 -3.69 -20.14 -1.96
CA ALA A 194 -4.17 -19.68 -3.26
C ALA A 194 -3.03 -19.52 -4.27
N GLN A 195 -3.35 -19.68 -5.55
CA GLN A 195 -2.43 -19.35 -6.63
C GLN A 195 -2.47 -17.86 -6.92
N CYS A 196 -1.31 -17.26 -7.04
CA CYS A 196 -1.13 -15.87 -7.44
C CYS A 196 -1.26 -15.72 -8.95
N LYS A 197 -1.91 -14.66 -9.39
CA LYS A 197 -2.00 -14.26 -10.80
C LYS A 197 -1.81 -12.76 -10.93
N ALA A 198 -0.80 -12.36 -11.69
CA ALA A 198 -0.65 -10.97 -12.09
C ALA A 198 -1.66 -10.66 -13.21
N VAL A 199 -2.46 -9.61 -13.03
CA VAL A 199 -3.45 -9.14 -14.00
C VAL A 199 -3.22 -7.67 -14.30
N ASP A 200 -3.48 -7.27 -15.54
CA ASP A 200 -3.46 -5.87 -15.94
C ASP A 200 -4.84 -5.25 -15.66
N ALA A 201 -4.85 -4.20 -14.87
CA ALA A 201 -6.04 -3.44 -14.54
C ALA A 201 -5.77 -1.96 -14.85
N GLN A 202 -6.30 -1.49 -15.99
CA GLN A 202 -6.18 -0.10 -16.45
C GLN A 202 -4.74 0.40 -16.63
N GLY A 203 -3.82 -0.50 -17.03
CA GLY A 203 -2.41 -0.17 -17.25
C GLY A 203 -1.52 -0.33 -16.01
N GLU A 204 -2.08 -0.72 -14.89
CA GLU A 204 -1.35 -1.12 -13.69
C GLU A 204 -1.46 -2.62 -13.46
N LYS A 205 -0.36 -3.27 -13.08
CA LYS A 205 -0.37 -4.67 -12.72
C LYS A 205 -0.78 -4.83 -11.26
N MET A 206 -1.72 -5.73 -11.03
CA MET A 206 -2.16 -6.08 -9.68
C MET A 206 -2.10 -7.58 -9.46
N LEU A 207 -1.87 -7.98 -8.22
CA LEU A 207 -1.88 -9.38 -7.83
C LEU A 207 -3.30 -9.80 -7.43
N MET A 208 -3.77 -10.90 -8.03
CA MET A 208 -5.00 -11.59 -7.64
C MET A 208 -4.68 -12.96 -7.06
N LEU A 209 -5.52 -13.44 -6.15
CA LEU A 209 -5.46 -14.79 -5.58
C LEU A 209 -6.58 -15.65 -6.17
N GLN A 210 -6.20 -16.73 -6.84
CA GLN A 210 -7.12 -17.63 -7.54
C GLN A 210 -7.07 -19.03 -6.96
N GLU A 211 -8.07 -19.85 -7.28
CA GLU A 211 -8.17 -21.24 -6.83
C GLU A 211 -8.02 -21.40 -5.30
N ALA A 212 -8.52 -20.40 -4.58
CA ALA A 212 -8.31 -20.30 -3.16
C ALA A 212 -9.01 -21.44 -2.40
N ARG A 213 -8.27 -22.06 -1.50
CA ARG A 213 -8.75 -23.01 -0.49
C ARG A 213 -8.64 -22.36 0.87
N ALA A 214 -9.72 -22.31 1.61
CA ALA A 214 -9.81 -21.64 2.89
C ALA A 214 -10.16 -22.63 4.00
N GLU A 215 -9.38 -22.61 5.07
CA GLU A 215 -9.62 -23.35 6.30
C GLU A 215 -9.88 -22.38 7.44
N ILE A 216 -10.90 -22.62 8.26
CA ILE A 216 -11.18 -21.78 9.44
C ILE A 216 -10.07 -22.00 10.47
N VAL A 217 -9.53 -20.90 10.97
CA VAL A 217 -8.47 -20.91 12.01
C VAL A 217 -8.82 -19.95 13.14
N PRO A 218 -8.23 -20.12 14.34
CA PRO A 218 -8.35 -19.13 15.40
C PRO A 218 -7.86 -17.76 14.94
N PRO A 219 -8.35 -16.67 15.58
CA PRO A 219 -7.83 -15.33 15.32
C PRO A 219 -6.32 -15.28 15.66
N PRO A 220 -5.52 -14.52 14.90
CA PRO A 220 -4.12 -14.30 15.22
C PRO A 220 -3.97 -13.50 16.52
N ALA A 221 -2.77 -13.50 17.08
CA ALA A 221 -2.46 -12.79 18.32
C ALA A 221 -2.68 -11.28 18.19
N GLU A 222 -2.29 -10.73 17.03
CA GLU A 222 -2.47 -9.32 16.71
C GLU A 222 -3.69 -9.14 15.80
N GLU A 223 -4.67 -8.37 16.26
CA GLU A 223 -5.89 -8.10 15.48
C GLU A 223 -5.58 -7.24 14.24
N TYR A 224 -4.70 -6.27 14.39
CA TYR A 224 -4.34 -5.31 13.35
C TYR A 224 -2.89 -5.50 12.92
N LEU A 225 -2.66 -5.42 11.61
CA LEU A 225 -1.31 -5.34 11.08
C LEU A 225 -0.71 -3.96 11.36
N ASN A 226 0.56 -3.92 11.65
CA ASN A 226 1.31 -2.68 11.84
C ASN A 226 2.40 -2.56 10.78
N PHE A 227 2.35 -1.49 9.97
CA PHE A 227 3.35 -1.21 8.94
C PHE A 227 4.64 -0.57 9.49
N ASN A 228 4.71 -0.35 10.80
CA ASN A 228 5.83 0.34 11.45
C ASN A 228 6.69 -0.60 12.31
N ALA A 229 6.43 -1.91 12.25
CA ALA A 229 7.21 -2.90 12.96
C ALA A 229 8.50 -3.23 12.20
#